data_23aa63355d9231575691130fe3ee28fa
#
_entry.id   23aa63355d9231575691130fe3ee28fa
#
_cell.length_a   1.000
_cell.length_b   1.000
_cell.length_c   1.000
_cell.angle_alpha   90.00
_cell.angle_beta   90.00
_cell.angle_gamma   90.00
#
_symmetry.space_group_name_H-M   'P 1'
#
loop_
_entity.id
_entity.type
_entity.pdbx_description
1 polymer ?
#
loop_
_entity_poly.entity_id
_entity_poly.type
_entity_poly.pdbx_seq_one_letter_code
_entity_poly.pdbx_strand_id
1 'polypeptide(L)'
;MSYFKDLFSGAYSLLTGMGITLRYFFRKNVTVIYPKERIPIKRFKGPIAFVTSEKTKDHLCIACNACIKVCPSRCMSLVSKKSAADGKRVLTDFKVNYMLCSLCSLCIDVCPTDALKHDDPRYDMVSLTQRDLVMDLLQPFREAETPLTKIPVVDDAPKPEAKTP
;
A
#
# COMPACT_ATOMS: atom_id res chain seq x y z
N MET A 1 -66.18 -9.27 -2.74
CA MET A 1 -65.61 -7.87 -2.90
C MET A 1 -64.20 -7.71 -2.40
N SER A 2 -63.49 -8.79 -2.04
CA SER A 2 -62.07 -8.75 -1.62
C SER A 2 -61.09 -8.50 -2.78
N TYR A 3 -61.32 -9.14 -3.93
CA TYR A 3 -60.40 -9.12 -5.06
C TYR A 3 -60.01 -7.69 -5.52
N PHE A 4 -60.97 -6.79 -5.66
CA PHE A 4 -60.65 -5.41 -6.06
C PHE A 4 -59.89 -4.64 -4.99
N LYS A 5 -60.15 -4.90 -3.70
CA LYS A 5 -59.35 -4.29 -2.61
C LYS A 5 -57.91 -4.76 -2.64
N ASP A 6 -57.72 -6.05 -2.84
CA ASP A 6 -56.37 -6.64 -2.91
C ASP A 6 -55.62 -6.15 -4.15
N LEU A 7 -56.30 -5.98 -5.28
CA LEU A 7 -55.73 -5.42 -6.51
C LEU A 7 -55.28 -3.96 -6.31
N PHE A 8 -56.15 -3.11 -5.73
CA PHE A 8 -55.82 -1.72 -5.47
C PHE A 8 -54.71 -1.56 -4.41
N SER A 9 -54.75 -2.39 -3.38
CA SER A 9 -53.69 -2.42 -2.35
C SER A 9 -52.34 -2.82 -2.95
N GLY A 10 -52.34 -3.84 -3.83
CA GLY A 10 -51.12 -4.28 -4.53
C GLY A 10 -50.56 -3.20 -5.48
N ALA A 11 -51.45 -2.56 -6.25
CA ALA A 11 -51.04 -1.46 -7.13
C ALA A 11 -50.46 -0.27 -6.35
N TYR A 12 -51.07 0.10 -5.24
CA TYR A 12 -50.57 1.16 -4.36
C TYR A 12 -49.20 0.81 -3.77
N SER A 13 -49.01 -0.43 -3.32
CA SER A 13 -47.73 -0.92 -2.81
C SER A 13 -46.60 -0.84 -3.86
N LEU A 14 -46.89 -1.23 -5.11
CA LEU A 14 -45.98 -1.15 -6.23
C LEU A 14 -45.60 0.31 -6.53
N LEU A 15 -46.58 1.21 -6.60
CA LEU A 15 -46.32 2.63 -6.84
C LEU A 15 -45.46 3.27 -5.74
N THR A 16 -45.72 2.89 -4.48
CA THR A 16 -44.94 3.35 -3.35
C THR A 16 -43.48 2.86 -3.44
N GLY A 17 -43.30 1.56 -3.75
CA GLY A 17 -42.00 0.97 -3.97
C GLY A 17 -41.23 1.62 -5.12
N MET A 18 -41.90 1.89 -6.24
CA MET A 18 -41.32 2.61 -7.38
C MET A 18 -40.88 4.05 -6.99
N GLY A 19 -41.68 4.75 -6.20
CA GLY A 19 -41.34 6.09 -5.73
C GLY A 19 -40.08 6.11 -4.88
N ILE A 20 -39.89 5.10 -4.02
CA ILE A 20 -38.66 4.94 -3.20
C ILE A 20 -37.48 4.66 -4.10
N THR A 21 -37.58 3.71 -5.03
CA THR A 21 -36.42 3.38 -5.93
C THR A 21 -36.05 4.55 -6.83
N LEU A 22 -37.06 5.27 -7.35
CA LEU A 22 -36.84 6.47 -8.16
C LEU A 22 -36.07 7.55 -7.38
N ARG A 23 -36.42 7.77 -6.11
CA ARG A 23 -35.70 8.69 -5.23
C ARG A 23 -34.22 8.29 -5.04
N TYR A 24 -33.93 6.98 -4.91
CA TYR A 24 -32.56 6.48 -4.81
C TYR A 24 -31.80 6.56 -6.12
N PHE A 25 -32.48 6.43 -7.25
CA PHE A 25 -31.87 6.56 -8.59
C PHE A 25 -31.22 7.93 -8.80
N PHE A 26 -31.85 9.01 -8.33
CA PHE A 26 -31.28 10.37 -8.42
C PHE A 26 -30.31 10.71 -7.30
N ARG A 27 -30.03 9.78 -6.40
CA ARG A 27 -29.09 10.02 -5.31
C ARG A 27 -27.64 9.92 -5.82
N LYS A 28 -26.76 10.78 -5.30
CA LYS A 28 -25.33 10.71 -5.59
C LYS A 28 -24.75 9.36 -5.18
N ASN A 29 -23.91 8.78 -6.01
CA ASN A 29 -23.22 7.53 -5.72
C ASN A 29 -22.41 7.62 -4.43
N VAL A 30 -22.52 6.60 -3.58
CA VAL A 30 -21.73 6.47 -2.35
C VAL A 30 -20.50 5.58 -2.58
N THR A 31 -20.54 4.78 -3.65
CA THR A 31 -19.45 3.87 -3.99
C THR A 31 -18.27 4.61 -4.61
N VAL A 32 -17.07 4.22 -4.23
CA VAL A 32 -15.82 4.72 -4.82
C VAL A 32 -15.54 3.98 -6.12
N ILE A 33 -15.27 4.72 -7.18
CA ILE A 33 -15.00 4.17 -8.50
C ILE A 33 -13.48 3.95 -8.62
N TYR A 34 -13.02 2.78 -8.21
CA TYR A 34 -11.64 2.37 -8.44
C TYR A 34 -11.43 2.03 -9.95
N PRO A 35 -10.33 2.40 -10.62
CA PRO A 35 -9.12 3.07 -10.09
C PRO A 35 -9.15 4.61 -10.15
N LYS A 36 -10.25 5.23 -10.59
CA LYS A 36 -10.34 6.69 -10.75
C LYS A 36 -10.23 7.43 -9.42
N GLU A 37 -10.81 6.86 -8.37
CA GLU A 37 -10.77 7.39 -7.01
C GLU A 37 -10.11 6.35 -6.10
N ARG A 38 -9.09 6.78 -5.33
CA ARG A 38 -8.41 5.95 -4.34
C ARG A 38 -8.79 6.42 -2.94
N ILE A 39 -9.17 5.47 -2.08
CA ILE A 39 -9.49 5.79 -0.68
C ILE A 39 -8.19 5.83 0.11
N PRO A 40 -7.86 6.94 0.81
CA PRO A 40 -6.74 6.97 1.74
C PRO A 40 -7.07 6.11 2.96
N ILE A 41 -6.47 4.92 3.04
CA ILE A 41 -6.68 4.02 4.18
C ILE A 41 -5.72 4.42 5.29
N LYS A 42 -6.26 4.97 6.37
CA LYS A 42 -5.47 5.26 7.58
C LYS A 42 -4.94 3.96 8.17
N ARG A 43 -3.67 3.92 8.56
CA ARG A 43 -2.98 2.72 9.12
C ARG A 43 -2.89 1.54 8.12
N PHE A 44 -2.77 1.83 6.85
CA PHE A 44 -2.51 0.78 5.87
C PHE A 44 -1.11 0.20 6.10
N LYS A 45 -1.04 -1.13 6.22
CA LYS A 45 0.23 -1.85 6.26
C LYS A 45 0.61 -2.25 4.84
N GLY A 46 1.26 -1.35 4.14
CA GLY A 46 1.77 -1.57 2.79
C GLY A 46 3.09 -2.35 2.78
N PRO A 47 3.72 -2.42 1.61
CA PRO A 47 5.06 -2.97 1.48
C PRO A 47 6.04 -2.22 2.37
N ILE A 48 7.14 -2.89 2.69
CA ILE A 48 8.19 -2.31 3.52
C ILE A 48 9.12 -1.50 2.62
N ALA A 49 9.48 -0.30 3.05
CA ALA A 49 10.44 0.57 2.39
C ALA A 49 11.45 1.10 3.38
N PHE A 50 12.61 1.55 2.89
CA PHE A 50 13.58 2.24 3.72
C PHE A 50 13.15 3.69 4.00
N VAL A 51 13.46 4.14 5.21
CA VAL A 51 13.40 5.56 5.57
C VAL A 51 14.64 6.24 5.00
N THR A 52 14.42 7.27 4.19
CA THR A 52 15.48 8.08 3.63
C THR A 52 15.87 9.18 4.61
N SER A 53 17.16 9.36 4.87
CA SER A 53 17.66 10.50 5.62
C SER A 53 17.51 11.77 4.79
N GLU A 54 16.91 12.82 5.37
CA GLU A 54 16.76 14.12 4.69
C GLU A 54 18.11 14.79 4.36
N LYS A 55 19.14 14.50 5.18
CA LYS A 55 20.49 15.12 5.04
C LYS A 55 21.34 14.45 3.99
N THR A 56 21.36 13.10 3.96
CA THR A 56 22.27 12.33 3.11
C THR A 56 21.61 11.71 1.89
N LYS A 57 20.26 11.72 1.84
CA LYS A 57 19.45 11.00 0.84
C LYS A 57 19.75 9.50 0.78
N ASP A 58 20.36 8.96 1.80
CA ASP A 58 20.74 7.56 1.92
C ASP A 58 19.87 6.86 2.97
N HIS A 59 19.91 5.52 3.01
CA HIS A 59 19.15 4.72 3.95
C HIS A 59 19.79 4.72 5.35
N LEU A 60 18.95 4.60 6.39
CA LEU A 60 19.41 4.56 7.79
C LEU A 60 19.84 3.15 8.27
N CYS A 61 19.84 2.15 7.39
CA CYS A 61 20.08 0.77 7.75
C CYS A 61 21.57 0.52 8.05
N ILE A 62 21.87 -0.05 9.23
CA ILE A 62 23.21 -0.42 9.69
C ILE A 62 23.54 -1.91 9.46
N ALA A 63 22.73 -2.64 8.71
CA ALA A 63 22.91 -4.06 8.42
C ALA A 63 23.07 -4.96 9.66
N CYS A 64 22.27 -4.73 10.72
CA CYS A 64 22.34 -5.48 11.98
C CYS A 64 21.70 -6.87 11.94
N ASN A 65 20.95 -7.22 10.87
CA ASN A 65 20.23 -8.50 10.69
C ASN A 65 19.07 -8.77 11.68
N ALA A 66 18.69 -7.83 12.53
CA ALA A 66 17.61 -8.03 13.49
C ALA A 66 16.25 -8.32 12.79
N CYS A 67 15.95 -7.58 11.73
CA CYS A 67 14.73 -7.76 10.94
C CYS A 67 14.60 -9.15 10.31
N ILE A 68 15.71 -9.75 9.86
CA ILE A 68 15.71 -11.10 9.28
C ILE A 68 15.45 -12.14 10.36
N LYS A 69 16.08 -11.99 11.54
CA LYS A 69 15.95 -12.95 12.65
C LYS A 69 14.53 -12.98 13.23
N VAL A 70 13.87 -11.83 13.29
CA VAL A 70 12.51 -11.72 13.85
C VAL A 70 11.42 -12.11 12.85
N CYS A 71 11.73 -12.18 11.56
CA CYS A 71 10.74 -12.45 10.53
C CYS A 71 10.20 -13.89 10.60
N PRO A 72 8.90 -14.11 10.91
CA PRO A 72 8.33 -15.45 11.00
C PRO A 72 8.29 -16.15 9.64
N SER A 73 8.04 -15.40 8.58
CA SER A 73 7.93 -15.92 7.21
C SER A 73 9.27 -16.03 6.48
N ARG A 74 10.38 -15.58 7.10
CA ARG A 74 11.71 -15.56 6.48
C ARG A 74 11.73 -15.00 5.06
N CYS A 75 10.93 -13.97 4.82
CA CYS A 75 10.74 -13.37 3.51
C CYS A 75 11.83 -12.38 3.10
N MET A 76 12.81 -12.12 3.97
CA MET A 76 13.86 -11.12 3.78
C MET A 76 15.23 -11.76 3.62
N SER A 77 16.03 -11.22 2.72
CA SER A 77 17.45 -11.54 2.57
C SER A 77 18.27 -10.27 2.56
N LEU A 78 19.37 -10.27 3.31
CA LEU A 78 20.28 -9.14 3.43
C LEU A 78 21.72 -9.63 3.19
N VAL A 79 22.44 -8.90 2.35
CA VAL A 79 23.87 -9.11 2.13
C VAL A 79 24.62 -7.84 2.56
N SER A 80 25.59 -7.99 3.44
CA SER A 80 26.43 -6.89 3.89
C SER A 80 27.90 -7.22 3.75
N LYS A 81 28.70 -6.24 3.37
CA LYS A 81 30.16 -6.33 3.32
C LYS A 81 30.76 -5.45 4.40
N LYS A 82 31.89 -5.85 4.96
CA LYS A 82 32.66 -4.97 5.83
C LYS A 82 33.45 -3.99 4.94
N SER A 83 33.31 -2.69 5.21
CA SER A 83 34.13 -1.67 4.57
C SER A 83 35.57 -1.83 5.04
N ALA A 84 36.53 -1.79 4.11
CA ALA A 84 37.92 -1.89 4.42
C ALA A 84 38.47 -0.63 5.13
N ALA A 85 37.81 0.52 4.95
CA ALA A 85 38.25 1.80 5.51
C ALA A 85 37.81 1.99 6.97
N ASP A 86 36.54 1.70 7.31
CA ASP A 86 35.97 2.05 8.62
C ASP A 86 35.56 0.83 9.45
N GLY A 87 35.74 -0.39 8.96
CA GLY A 87 35.26 -1.62 9.62
C GLY A 87 33.74 -1.71 9.79
N LYS A 88 32.99 -0.71 9.33
CA LYS A 88 31.52 -0.67 9.38
C LYS A 88 30.92 -1.63 8.36
N ARG A 89 29.78 -2.20 8.71
CA ARG A 89 29.00 -3.03 7.75
C ARG A 89 28.28 -2.11 6.78
N VAL A 90 28.54 -2.30 5.49
CA VAL A 90 27.83 -1.62 4.41
C VAL A 90 26.85 -2.60 3.80
N LEU A 91 25.60 -2.17 3.68
CA LEU A 91 24.54 -2.94 3.06
C LEU A 91 24.78 -3.01 1.54
N THR A 92 24.88 -4.23 1.01
CA THR A 92 25.12 -4.42 -0.43
C THR A 92 23.84 -4.83 -1.17
N ASP A 93 23.00 -5.62 -0.52
CA ASP A 93 21.75 -6.12 -1.11
C ASP A 93 20.69 -6.31 -0.02
N PHE A 94 19.45 -5.95 -0.31
CA PHE A 94 18.32 -6.16 0.60
C PHE A 94 17.06 -6.47 -0.20
N LYS A 95 16.68 -7.73 -0.19
CA LYS A 95 15.51 -8.21 -0.94
C LYS A 95 14.41 -8.66 -0.01
N VAL A 96 13.19 -8.34 -0.36
CA VAL A 96 11.97 -8.79 0.32
C VAL A 96 11.08 -9.52 -0.66
N ASN A 97 10.72 -10.75 -0.33
CA ASN A 97 9.73 -11.51 -1.09
C ASN A 97 8.34 -11.22 -0.52
N TYR A 98 7.58 -10.39 -1.21
CA TYR A 98 6.24 -9.98 -0.75
C TYR A 98 5.19 -11.09 -0.83
N MET A 99 5.41 -12.14 -1.63
CA MET A 99 4.53 -13.31 -1.64
C MET A 99 4.53 -14.08 -0.31
N LEU A 100 5.65 -14.01 0.41
CA LEU A 100 5.79 -14.67 1.72
C LEU A 100 5.55 -13.70 2.88
N CYS A 101 5.54 -12.39 2.63
CA CYS A 101 5.45 -11.38 3.68
C CYS A 101 4.02 -11.32 4.27
N SER A 102 3.91 -11.54 5.57
CA SER A 102 2.63 -11.44 6.31
C SER A 102 2.27 -10.01 6.74
N LEU A 103 3.02 -8.99 6.35
CA LEU A 103 2.82 -7.57 6.70
C LEU A 103 2.62 -7.34 8.21
N CYS A 104 3.30 -8.13 9.06
CA CYS A 104 3.12 -8.15 10.51
C CYS A 104 3.77 -6.97 11.24
N SER A 105 4.65 -6.20 10.58
CA SER A 105 5.41 -5.04 11.10
C SER A 105 6.54 -5.37 12.08
N LEU A 106 6.75 -6.60 12.52
CA LEU A 106 7.79 -6.97 13.49
C LEU A 106 9.20 -6.53 13.09
N CYS A 107 9.51 -6.50 11.79
CA CYS A 107 10.80 -6.03 11.29
C CYS A 107 10.99 -4.52 11.46
N ILE A 108 9.91 -3.74 11.46
CA ILE A 108 9.92 -2.31 11.71
C ILE A 108 10.11 -2.07 13.21
N ASP A 109 9.33 -2.76 14.04
CA ASP A 109 9.35 -2.60 15.50
C ASP A 109 10.71 -2.96 16.12
N VAL A 110 11.43 -3.94 15.55
CA VAL A 110 12.73 -4.39 16.07
C VAL A 110 13.90 -3.56 15.54
N CYS A 111 13.69 -2.66 14.59
CA CYS A 111 14.76 -1.90 13.95
C CYS A 111 15.34 -0.85 14.90
N PRO A 112 16.64 -0.94 15.30
CA PRO A 112 17.21 0.00 16.26
C PRO A 112 17.46 1.41 15.70
N THR A 113 17.40 1.56 14.38
CA THR A 113 17.62 2.83 13.69
C THR A 113 16.40 3.36 12.99
N ASP A 114 15.22 2.74 13.20
CA ASP A 114 13.96 3.08 12.51
C ASP A 114 14.13 3.19 10.98
N ALA A 115 15.01 2.34 10.43
CA ALA A 115 15.35 2.39 9.01
C ALA A 115 14.24 1.83 8.10
N LEU A 116 13.25 1.14 8.66
CA LEU A 116 12.16 0.53 7.91
C LEU A 116 10.83 1.21 8.25
N LYS A 117 10.01 1.42 7.24
CA LYS A 117 8.63 1.89 7.38
C LYS A 117 7.71 1.15 6.42
N HIS A 118 6.40 1.25 6.64
CA HIS A 118 5.45 0.92 5.59
C HIS A 118 5.44 2.04 4.55
N ASP A 119 5.53 1.67 3.29
CA ASP A 119 5.36 2.60 2.18
C ASP A 119 3.91 3.11 2.14
N ASP A 120 3.70 4.26 1.50
CA ASP A 120 2.36 4.82 1.29
C ASP A 120 1.42 3.80 0.64
N PRO A 121 0.10 3.97 0.74
CA PRO A 121 -0.89 2.93 0.45
C PRO A 121 -0.79 2.40 -0.98
N ARG A 122 0.18 1.54 -1.17
CA ARG A 122 0.46 0.81 -2.40
C ARG A 122 -0.24 -0.54 -2.33
N TYR A 123 -1.54 -0.55 -2.62
CA TYR A 123 -2.36 -1.78 -2.67
C TYR A 123 -2.57 -2.31 -4.09
N ASP A 124 -1.91 -1.72 -5.06
CA ASP A 124 -1.96 -2.04 -6.48
C ASP A 124 -0.73 -2.84 -6.98
N MET A 125 -0.02 -3.49 -6.06
CA MET A 125 1.08 -4.38 -6.41
C MET A 125 0.52 -5.68 -7.02
N VAL A 126 0.52 -5.73 -8.33
CA VAL A 126 0.09 -6.89 -9.10
C VAL A 126 1.23 -7.34 -9.99
N SER A 127 1.49 -8.64 -10.03
CA SER A 127 2.46 -9.25 -10.92
C SER A 127 1.95 -10.57 -11.48
N LEU A 128 2.39 -10.90 -12.68
CA LEU A 128 2.08 -12.18 -13.33
C LEU A 128 2.99 -13.31 -12.83
N THR A 129 4.17 -12.97 -12.32
CA THR A 129 5.16 -13.94 -11.85
C THR A 129 5.60 -13.67 -10.43
N GLN A 130 5.82 -14.72 -9.65
CA GLN A 130 6.30 -14.62 -8.28
C GLN A 130 7.65 -13.89 -8.18
N ARG A 131 8.48 -13.95 -9.20
CA ARG A 131 9.82 -13.32 -9.21
C ARG A 131 9.75 -11.81 -9.15
N ASP A 132 8.75 -11.22 -9.77
CA ASP A 132 8.57 -9.76 -9.83
C ASP A 132 8.15 -9.17 -8.48
N LEU A 133 7.63 -10.01 -7.57
CA LEU A 133 7.28 -9.63 -6.21
C LEU A 133 8.45 -9.78 -5.22
N VAL A 134 9.63 -10.15 -5.71
CA VAL A 134 10.88 -10.04 -4.94
C VAL A 134 11.47 -8.65 -5.21
N MET A 135 11.21 -7.73 -4.31
CA MET A 135 11.65 -6.34 -4.46
C MET A 135 13.00 -6.10 -3.78
N ASP A 136 13.88 -5.41 -4.47
CA ASP A 136 15.13 -4.89 -3.91
C ASP A 136 14.88 -3.49 -3.32
N LEU A 137 14.97 -3.37 -2.00
CA LEU A 137 14.74 -2.10 -1.31
C LEU A 137 15.85 -1.08 -1.55
N LEU A 138 17.02 -1.51 -2.03
CA LEU A 138 18.12 -0.61 -2.37
C LEU A 138 18.04 -0.05 -3.78
N GLN A 139 17.16 -0.57 -4.62
CA GLN A 139 17.01 -0.13 -6.01
C GLN A 139 16.80 1.39 -6.13
N PRO A 140 15.91 2.04 -5.36
CA PRO A 140 15.72 3.49 -5.45
C PRO A 140 16.98 4.31 -5.12
N PHE A 141 17.82 3.80 -4.22
CA PHE A 141 19.07 4.45 -3.82
C PHE A 141 20.17 4.27 -4.87
N ARG A 142 20.23 3.12 -5.53
CA ARG A 142 21.15 2.86 -6.65
C ARG A 142 20.80 3.66 -7.89
N GLU A 143 19.51 3.83 -8.19
CA GLU A 143 19.02 4.62 -9.33
C GLU A 143 19.22 6.12 -9.11
N ALA A 144 19.24 6.59 -7.86
CA ALA A 144 19.56 7.97 -7.53
C ALA A 144 21.02 8.33 -7.83
N GLU A 145 21.92 7.35 -7.86
CA GLU A 145 23.32 7.53 -8.27
C GLU A 145 23.52 7.49 -9.80
N THR A 146 22.56 6.92 -10.54
CA THR A 146 22.60 6.88 -12.02
C THR A 146 21.48 7.74 -12.61
N PRO A 147 21.78 8.83 -13.33
CA PRO A 147 20.74 9.71 -13.89
C PRO A 147 20.14 9.16 -15.17
N LEU A 148 19.51 8.01 -15.19
CA LEU A 148 18.74 7.54 -16.35
C LEU A 148 17.62 6.57 -15.91
N THR A 149 16.43 7.00 -16.24
CA THR A 149 15.13 6.30 -16.30
C THR A 149 14.16 6.60 -15.16
N LYS A 150 13.55 7.80 -15.24
CA LYS A 150 12.28 8.10 -14.54
C LYS A 150 11.19 7.25 -15.20
N ILE A 151 10.73 6.22 -14.50
CA ILE A 151 9.38 5.69 -14.75
C ILE A 151 8.43 6.77 -14.25
N PRO A 152 7.53 7.31 -15.11
CA PRO A 152 6.59 8.33 -14.66
C PRO A 152 5.65 7.68 -13.62
N VAL A 153 5.84 8.03 -12.37
CA VAL A 153 4.80 7.88 -11.36
C VAL A 153 3.68 8.80 -11.81
N VAL A 154 2.54 8.23 -12.16
CA VAL A 154 1.36 9.02 -12.52
C VAL A 154 0.83 9.64 -11.24
N ASP A 155 1.37 10.81 -10.90
CA ASP A 155 0.90 11.68 -9.83
C ASP A 155 -0.30 12.49 -10.34
N ASP A 156 -1.43 11.82 -10.57
CA ASP A 156 -2.70 12.47 -10.86
C ASP A 156 -3.83 11.84 -10.04
N ALA A 157 -3.77 12.05 -8.73
CA ALA A 157 -4.97 11.95 -7.91
C ALA A 157 -5.18 13.30 -7.21
N PRO A 158 -6.25 14.06 -7.53
CA PRO A 158 -6.59 15.25 -6.79
C PRO A 158 -6.88 14.87 -5.34
N LYS A 159 -6.20 15.55 -4.40
CA LYS A 159 -6.46 15.42 -2.96
C LYS A 159 -7.96 15.58 -2.70
N PRO A 160 -8.64 14.63 -2.06
CA PRO A 160 -10.01 14.84 -1.63
C PRO A 160 -10.03 15.91 -0.54
N GLU A 161 -10.63 17.05 -0.84
CA GLU A 161 -10.99 18.05 0.17
C GLU A 161 -11.91 17.39 1.19
N ALA A 162 -11.47 17.31 2.44
CA ALA A 162 -12.26 16.84 3.56
C ALA A 162 -13.40 17.85 3.80
N LYS A 163 -14.58 17.58 3.26
CA LYS A 163 -15.81 18.21 3.75
C LYS A 163 -16.23 17.46 5.01
N THR A 164 -15.90 18.04 6.15
CA THR A 164 -16.52 17.73 7.45
C THR A 164 -18.01 18.09 7.42
N PRO A 165 -18.86 17.30 8.09
CA PRO A 165 -20.31 17.52 8.17
C PRO A 165 -20.69 18.79 8.94
#